data_cb9e71d1c0983f4bbb53de905de9da58
#
_entry.id   cb9e71d1c0983f4bbb53de905de9da58
#
_cell.length_a   1.000
_cell.length_b   1.000
_cell.length_c   1.000
_cell.angle_alpha   90.00
_cell.angle_beta   90.00
_cell.angle_gamma   90.00
#
_symmetry.space_group_name_H-M   'P 1'
#
loop_
_entity.id
_entity.type
_entity.pdbx_description
1 polymer ?
#
loop_
_entity_poly.entity_id
_entity_poly.type
_entity_poly.pdbx_seq_one_letter_code
_entity_poly.pdbx_strand_id
1 'polypeptide(L)'
;MVDIRKYGIEPFGATPNERQVAHYKIGKKVFFHFGVNTFTSSEWGNGTEVEDIFDPTALDTDQWLRVAKEAGFELAILTVKHHDGFCLWPSAYTEHSVKNSPYKNGKGDVVREFVDSCHKYGLKVGLYISPWDRHSPHWGKDDYNDYFADQLTEILTGYGEVHEVWWDGAGSRDAVYDWDRWESIVRKTQPKAAIFGSMGAAGHIDLRWGGNESGYVSEPHYASIELGTIVDEVRSVLNTGQMGASAYVPSEVDVSIRPGWFYHPDQDTKVKTASRINKIWFDSVGRNSMMLLSFPPDTRGLVCDRDAENAIASGKCIEKMLSHNYADGADISHGGSQMTVVDEADGEESTVYLTDAIDIVLPKSERVNVFSIGELIEAGERINSFTLEAIDEDGEATLLYQGKSVGFRRAFVFDEGEYKHLRFSVKGCLAPPMLKNIGIHLFEDIEDEEGDLGDGELVRTIERSEDGHSAEAAFGGIFPFDRIEFSLDSMSEYKVYAFSGQVYELLCEGEGKGRIGINLPEPIRDCYRIKVEANVGISAVGARLR
;
A
#
# COMPACT_ATOMS: atom_id res chain seq x y z
N MET A 1 -12.18 -16.43 -9.57
CA MET A 1 -12.74 -16.54 -8.20
C MET A 1 -13.32 -17.94 -8.01
N VAL A 2 -13.18 -18.53 -6.82
CA VAL A 2 -13.76 -19.85 -6.50
C VAL A 2 -15.28 -19.71 -6.26
N ASP A 3 -16.09 -20.49 -6.96
CA ASP A 3 -17.53 -20.59 -6.63
C ASP A 3 -17.71 -21.58 -5.45
N ILE A 4 -17.69 -21.04 -4.24
CA ILE A 4 -17.77 -21.83 -3.00
C ILE A 4 -19.06 -22.66 -2.86
N ARG A 5 -20.15 -22.27 -3.55
CA ARG A 5 -21.44 -23.00 -3.51
C ARG A 5 -21.32 -24.38 -4.12
N LYS A 6 -20.45 -24.56 -5.14
CA LYS A 6 -20.15 -25.88 -5.73
C LYS A 6 -19.59 -26.89 -4.73
N TYR A 7 -18.98 -26.37 -3.64
CA TYR A 7 -18.37 -27.18 -2.59
C TYR A 7 -19.23 -27.26 -1.32
N GLY A 8 -20.44 -26.68 -1.35
CA GLY A 8 -21.35 -26.67 -0.20
C GLY A 8 -20.86 -25.78 0.96
N ILE A 9 -20.06 -24.77 0.65
CA ILE A 9 -19.52 -23.83 1.63
C ILE A 9 -20.46 -22.63 1.74
N GLU A 10 -20.84 -22.30 2.98
CA GLU A 10 -21.59 -21.09 3.27
C GLU A 10 -20.62 -19.94 3.62
N PRO A 11 -20.83 -18.74 3.06
CA PRO A 11 -20.00 -17.59 3.36
C PRO A 11 -20.20 -17.13 4.81
N PHE A 12 -19.14 -16.57 5.39
CA PHE A 12 -19.18 -15.88 6.69
C PHE A 12 -18.86 -14.39 6.48
N GLY A 13 -19.80 -13.51 6.88
CA GLY A 13 -19.62 -12.07 6.70
C GLY A 13 -19.59 -11.62 5.23
N ALA A 14 -18.92 -10.52 4.97
CA ALA A 14 -18.72 -10.01 3.62
C ALA A 14 -17.70 -10.84 2.84
N THR A 15 -17.90 -10.99 1.54
CA THR A 15 -17.02 -11.73 0.63
C THR A 15 -16.64 -10.89 -0.58
N PRO A 16 -15.48 -11.14 -1.21
CA PRO A 16 -15.03 -10.38 -2.35
C PRO A 16 -15.87 -10.64 -3.61
N ASN A 17 -15.88 -9.66 -4.51
CA ASN A 17 -16.27 -9.83 -5.90
C ASN A 17 -15.07 -10.23 -6.79
N GLU A 18 -15.33 -10.54 -8.08
CA GLU A 18 -14.30 -10.99 -9.02
C GLU A 18 -13.19 -9.96 -9.25
N ARG A 19 -13.54 -8.65 -9.27
CA ARG A 19 -12.56 -7.57 -9.47
C ARG A 19 -11.61 -7.48 -8.29
N GLN A 20 -12.12 -7.60 -7.08
CA GLN A 20 -11.33 -7.57 -5.84
C GLN A 20 -10.36 -8.75 -5.75
N VAL A 21 -10.82 -9.97 -6.09
CA VAL A 21 -9.94 -11.15 -6.14
C VAL A 21 -8.85 -10.99 -7.21
N ALA A 22 -9.20 -10.48 -8.39
CA ALA A 22 -8.24 -10.23 -9.46
C ALA A 22 -7.13 -9.24 -9.02
N HIS A 23 -7.49 -8.21 -8.26
CA HIS A 23 -6.54 -7.22 -7.75
C HIS A 23 -5.65 -7.78 -6.62
N TYR A 24 -6.17 -8.64 -5.75
CA TYR A 24 -5.34 -9.37 -4.80
C TYR A 24 -4.30 -10.29 -5.48
N LYS A 25 -4.66 -10.93 -6.59
CA LYS A 25 -3.72 -11.76 -7.37
C LYS A 25 -2.60 -10.91 -7.97
N ILE A 26 -2.89 -9.69 -8.43
CA ILE A 26 -1.90 -8.72 -8.89
C ILE A 26 -0.94 -8.34 -7.75
N GLY A 27 -1.45 -7.92 -6.61
CA GLY A 27 -0.70 -7.61 -5.40
C GLY A 27 0.23 -6.39 -5.48
N LYS A 28 1.09 -6.30 -6.51
CA LYS A 28 2.05 -5.21 -6.74
C LYS A 28 1.64 -4.36 -7.93
N LYS A 29 1.45 -3.07 -7.70
CA LYS A 29 1.08 -2.07 -8.70
C LYS A 29 2.06 -0.89 -8.65
N VAL A 30 2.22 -0.19 -9.76
CA VAL A 30 3.08 0.99 -9.87
C VAL A 30 2.28 2.21 -10.26
N PHE A 31 2.58 3.34 -9.64
CA PHE A 31 2.09 4.67 -10.00
C PHE A 31 3.15 5.43 -10.80
N PHE A 32 2.68 6.27 -11.73
CA PHE A 32 3.50 7.29 -12.37
C PHE A 32 2.82 8.65 -12.19
N HIS A 33 3.38 9.45 -11.27
CA HIS A 33 2.96 10.84 -11.07
C HIS A 33 3.76 11.73 -12.03
N PHE A 34 3.11 12.18 -13.10
CA PHE A 34 3.70 13.01 -14.12
C PHE A 34 2.70 14.04 -14.61
N GLY A 35 3.13 15.28 -14.84
CA GLY A 35 2.27 16.39 -15.24
C GLY A 35 2.97 17.73 -15.08
N VAL A 36 2.22 18.83 -15.07
CA VAL A 36 2.76 20.18 -14.87
C VAL A 36 3.44 20.33 -13.52
N ASN A 37 3.02 19.57 -12.50
CA ASN A 37 3.63 19.57 -11.17
C ASN A 37 5.08 19.10 -11.16
N THR A 38 5.46 18.20 -12.07
CA THR A 38 6.86 17.80 -12.29
C THR A 38 7.76 18.99 -12.63
N PHE A 39 7.24 19.98 -13.37
CA PHE A 39 7.99 21.14 -13.84
C PHE A 39 7.92 22.33 -12.88
N THR A 40 6.99 22.34 -11.95
CA THR A 40 6.80 23.40 -10.95
C THR A 40 7.32 23.04 -9.57
N SER A 41 7.81 21.81 -9.38
CA SER A 41 8.17 21.26 -8.07
C SER A 41 7.02 21.43 -7.05
N SER A 42 5.81 21.09 -7.48
CA SER A 42 4.58 21.18 -6.67
C SER A 42 3.93 19.82 -6.53
N GLU A 43 3.27 19.56 -5.39
CA GLU A 43 2.53 18.30 -5.18
C GLU A 43 1.12 18.38 -5.73
N TRP A 44 0.43 19.51 -5.57
CA TRP A 44 -0.98 19.63 -5.95
C TRP A 44 -1.24 20.61 -7.09
N GLY A 45 -0.29 21.50 -7.38
CA GLY A 45 -0.49 22.63 -8.26
C GLY A 45 -1.52 23.60 -7.70
N ASN A 46 -1.85 24.64 -8.45
CA ASN A 46 -2.86 25.62 -8.04
C ASN A 46 -3.95 25.86 -9.09
N GLY A 47 -3.84 25.21 -10.28
CA GLY A 47 -4.76 25.32 -11.40
C GLY A 47 -4.54 26.58 -12.27
N THR A 48 -3.41 27.28 -12.06
CA THR A 48 -3.04 28.45 -12.88
C THR A 48 -1.75 28.22 -13.67
N GLU A 49 -1.24 27.00 -13.64
CA GLU A 49 -0.10 26.58 -14.43
C GLU A 49 -0.38 26.75 -15.91
N VAL A 50 0.57 27.33 -16.64
CA VAL A 50 0.44 27.51 -18.08
C VAL A 50 0.89 26.25 -18.81
N GLU A 51 0.24 25.89 -19.90
CA GLU A 51 0.51 24.68 -20.67
C GLU A 51 1.93 24.64 -21.24
N ASP A 52 2.53 25.82 -21.49
CA ASP A 52 3.88 25.98 -22.03
C ASP A 52 4.98 25.37 -21.14
N ILE A 53 4.73 25.17 -19.85
CA ILE A 53 5.72 24.55 -18.93
C ILE A 53 5.82 23.03 -19.12
N PHE A 54 4.83 22.40 -19.72
CA PHE A 54 4.85 20.96 -19.98
C PHE A 54 5.63 20.66 -21.27
N ASP A 55 6.96 20.54 -21.15
CA ASP A 55 7.85 20.27 -22.28
C ASP A 55 8.94 19.23 -21.90
N PRO A 56 8.56 17.96 -21.71
CA PRO A 56 9.53 16.90 -21.42
C PRO A 56 10.45 16.68 -22.63
N THR A 57 11.77 16.76 -22.39
CA THR A 57 12.77 16.73 -23.47
C THR A 57 13.08 15.33 -24.02
N ALA A 58 12.74 14.27 -23.25
CA ALA A 58 13.10 12.89 -23.58
C ALA A 58 12.06 11.89 -23.06
N LEU A 59 10.77 12.27 -23.04
CA LEU A 59 9.71 11.40 -22.51
C LEU A 59 9.74 10.02 -23.21
N ASP A 60 9.86 8.98 -22.39
CA ASP A 60 9.93 7.59 -22.83
C ASP A 60 9.13 6.68 -21.88
N THR A 61 7.86 6.47 -22.20
CA THR A 61 6.97 5.57 -21.45
C THR A 61 7.40 4.11 -21.55
N ASP A 62 8.12 3.73 -22.61
CA ASP A 62 8.73 2.40 -22.71
C ASP A 62 9.76 2.15 -21.62
N GLN A 63 10.57 3.19 -21.27
CA GLN A 63 11.51 3.10 -20.16
C GLN A 63 10.77 2.93 -18.81
N TRP A 64 9.68 3.65 -18.61
CA TRP A 64 8.87 3.53 -17.38
C TRP A 64 8.35 2.10 -17.20
N LEU A 65 7.70 1.56 -18.24
CA LEU A 65 7.05 0.26 -18.15
C LEU A 65 8.05 -0.91 -18.17
N ARG A 66 9.22 -0.73 -18.80
CA ARG A 66 10.33 -1.68 -18.69
C ARG A 66 10.85 -1.78 -17.26
N VAL A 67 11.12 -0.63 -16.60
CA VAL A 67 11.53 -0.58 -15.20
C VAL A 67 10.48 -1.25 -14.31
N ALA A 68 9.20 -0.91 -14.48
CA ALA A 68 8.11 -1.51 -13.73
C ALA A 68 8.05 -3.04 -13.92
N LYS A 69 8.19 -3.52 -15.15
CA LYS A 69 8.18 -4.95 -15.46
C LYS A 69 9.36 -5.69 -14.83
N GLU A 70 10.57 -5.13 -14.95
CA GLU A 70 11.79 -5.70 -14.36
C GLU A 70 11.73 -5.72 -12.83
N ALA A 71 11.03 -4.76 -12.22
CA ALA A 71 10.77 -4.71 -10.77
C ALA A 71 9.59 -5.62 -10.32
N GLY A 72 8.97 -6.37 -11.26
CA GLY A 72 7.92 -7.36 -10.95
C GLY A 72 6.54 -6.76 -10.66
N PHE A 73 6.23 -5.58 -11.21
CA PHE A 73 4.87 -5.02 -11.19
C PHE A 73 4.02 -5.61 -12.32
N GLU A 74 2.72 -5.72 -12.11
CA GLU A 74 1.79 -6.31 -13.08
C GLU A 74 0.74 -5.31 -13.60
N LEU A 75 0.50 -4.22 -12.86
CA LEU A 75 -0.43 -3.17 -13.23
C LEU A 75 0.25 -1.82 -13.04
N ALA A 76 0.09 -0.92 -14.01
CA ALA A 76 0.63 0.43 -13.97
C ALA A 76 -0.49 1.46 -14.05
N ILE A 77 -0.44 2.48 -13.22
CA ILE A 77 -1.42 3.56 -13.14
C ILE A 77 -0.73 4.89 -13.50
N LEU A 78 -1.32 5.65 -14.41
CA LEU A 78 -0.86 7.00 -14.75
C LEU A 78 -1.81 8.05 -14.18
N THR A 79 -1.28 9.11 -13.59
CA THR A 79 -2.07 10.32 -13.24
C THR A 79 -2.41 11.09 -14.50
N VAL A 80 -3.49 10.67 -15.18
CA VAL A 80 -3.87 11.30 -16.47
C VAL A 80 -4.36 12.74 -16.31
N LYS A 81 -4.95 13.06 -15.15
CA LYS A 81 -5.28 14.40 -14.69
C LYS A 81 -5.16 14.46 -13.16
N HIS A 82 -4.27 15.31 -12.66
CA HIS A 82 -4.11 15.56 -11.22
C HIS A 82 -4.97 16.77 -10.78
N HIS A 83 -4.83 17.23 -9.54
CA HIS A 83 -5.64 18.31 -8.96
C HIS A 83 -5.47 19.67 -9.64
N ASP A 84 -4.35 19.89 -10.33
CA ASP A 84 -4.10 21.09 -11.15
C ASP A 84 -5.04 21.18 -12.36
N GLY A 85 -5.67 20.07 -12.77
CA GLY A 85 -6.60 19.99 -13.89
C GLY A 85 -5.94 19.78 -15.25
N PHE A 86 -4.59 19.68 -15.33
CA PHE A 86 -3.89 19.47 -16.59
C PHE A 86 -4.09 18.04 -17.11
N CYS A 87 -4.62 17.92 -18.33
CA CYS A 87 -4.88 16.64 -18.97
C CYS A 87 -3.68 16.17 -19.80
N LEU A 88 -3.16 14.96 -19.50
CA LEU A 88 -2.09 14.33 -20.27
C LEU A 88 -2.56 13.74 -21.62
N TRP A 89 -3.80 13.96 -22.00
CA TRP A 89 -4.39 13.63 -23.30
C TRP A 89 -5.03 14.87 -23.93
N PRO A 90 -5.23 14.91 -25.26
CA PRO A 90 -5.82 16.06 -25.96
C PRO A 90 -7.35 16.13 -25.73
N SER A 91 -7.77 16.34 -24.46
CA SER A 91 -9.18 16.37 -24.08
C SER A 91 -10.02 17.34 -24.93
N ALA A 92 -11.24 16.93 -25.30
CA ALA A 92 -12.19 17.78 -25.99
C ALA A 92 -12.91 18.78 -25.04
N TYR A 93 -12.79 18.57 -23.73
CA TYR A 93 -13.56 19.28 -22.70
C TYR A 93 -12.79 20.40 -21.99
N THR A 94 -11.47 20.46 -22.17
CA THR A 94 -10.63 21.54 -21.63
C THR A 94 -9.52 21.92 -22.58
N GLU A 95 -9.10 23.19 -22.51
CA GLU A 95 -7.90 23.68 -23.20
C GLU A 95 -6.63 23.42 -22.34
N HIS A 96 -6.78 23.17 -21.03
CA HIS A 96 -5.67 22.89 -20.13
C HIS A 96 -5.19 21.44 -20.28
N SER A 97 -4.42 21.20 -21.33
CA SER A 97 -3.96 19.85 -21.70
C SER A 97 -2.73 19.88 -22.62
N VAL A 98 -2.15 18.71 -22.85
CA VAL A 98 -0.99 18.49 -23.74
C VAL A 98 -1.19 19.06 -25.16
N LYS A 99 -2.45 19.21 -25.62
CA LYS A 99 -2.73 19.78 -26.96
C LYS A 99 -2.28 21.24 -27.12
N ASN A 100 -2.17 21.97 -26.02
CA ASN A 100 -1.73 23.37 -25.99
C ASN A 100 -0.30 23.52 -25.44
N SER A 101 0.38 22.43 -25.11
CA SER A 101 1.78 22.43 -24.66
C SER A 101 2.76 22.40 -25.83
N PRO A 102 4.05 22.76 -25.62
CA PRO A 102 5.12 22.58 -26.61
C PRO A 102 5.39 21.11 -26.95
N TYR A 103 5.04 20.19 -26.05
CA TYR A 103 5.31 18.76 -26.21
C TYR A 103 4.77 18.24 -27.56
N LYS A 104 5.68 17.72 -28.39
CA LYS A 104 5.39 17.26 -29.78
C LYS A 104 4.61 18.31 -30.63
N ASN A 105 4.85 19.59 -30.38
CA ASN A 105 4.15 20.71 -31.03
C ASN A 105 2.62 20.63 -30.89
N GLY A 106 2.14 20.33 -29.67
CA GLY A 106 0.71 20.19 -29.36
C GLY A 106 0.04 18.91 -29.91
N LYS A 107 0.83 17.94 -30.37
CA LYS A 107 0.33 16.66 -30.89
C LYS A 107 0.65 15.49 -29.97
N GLY A 108 1.10 15.76 -28.75
CA GLY A 108 1.38 14.75 -27.74
C GLY A 108 0.09 14.15 -27.18
N ASP A 109 0.16 12.87 -26.85
CA ASP A 109 -0.85 12.12 -26.10
C ASP A 109 -0.11 11.13 -25.20
N VAL A 110 0.21 11.59 -23.98
CA VAL A 110 0.99 10.81 -23.03
C VAL A 110 0.20 9.58 -22.55
N VAL A 111 -1.13 9.68 -22.48
CA VAL A 111 -1.98 8.56 -22.10
C VAL A 111 -1.90 7.45 -23.17
N ARG A 112 -1.93 7.80 -24.45
CA ARG A 112 -1.76 6.86 -25.55
C ARG A 112 -0.39 6.18 -25.49
N GLU A 113 0.67 6.96 -25.32
CA GLU A 113 2.04 6.46 -25.24
C GLU A 113 2.20 5.50 -24.06
N PHE A 114 1.64 5.85 -22.89
CA PHE A 114 1.64 5.01 -21.71
C PHE A 114 0.89 3.68 -21.93
N VAL A 115 -0.33 3.74 -22.48
CA VAL A 115 -1.15 2.55 -22.72
C VAL A 115 -0.48 1.61 -23.73
N ASP A 116 0.09 2.16 -24.81
CA ASP A 116 0.81 1.36 -25.81
C ASP A 116 2.04 0.68 -25.19
N SER A 117 2.76 1.37 -24.29
CA SER A 117 3.88 0.79 -23.55
C SER A 117 3.42 -0.27 -22.54
N CYS A 118 2.29 -0.08 -21.82
CA CYS A 118 1.72 -1.12 -20.98
C CYS A 118 1.47 -2.41 -21.77
N HIS A 119 0.83 -2.31 -22.94
CA HIS A 119 0.57 -3.46 -23.80
C HIS A 119 1.86 -4.11 -24.28
N LYS A 120 2.87 -3.32 -24.69
CA LYS A 120 4.17 -3.81 -25.14
C LYS A 120 4.90 -4.63 -24.08
N TYR A 121 4.86 -4.21 -22.82
CA TYR A 121 5.52 -4.89 -21.71
C TYR A 121 4.63 -5.88 -20.96
N GLY A 122 3.36 -6.01 -21.35
CA GLY A 122 2.40 -6.95 -20.75
C GLY A 122 1.98 -6.55 -19.33
N LEU A 123 1.87 -5.25 -19.06
CA LEU A 123 1.28 -4.73 -17.85
C LEU A 123 -0.19 -4.36 -18.07
N LYS A 124 -1.00 -4.51 -17.03
CA LYS A 124 -2.38 -4.03 -17.00
C LYS A 124 -2.40 -2.51 -16.86
N VAL A 125 -3.42 -1.86 -17.41
CA VAL A 125 -3.57 -0.40 -17.42
C VAL A 125 -4.48 0.04 -16.29
N GLY A 126 -4.03 1.02 -15.51
CA GLY A 126 -4.84 1.81 -14.58
C GLY A 126 -4.78 3.29 -14.94
N LEU A 127 -5.85 4.02 -14.67
CA LEU A 127 -5.95 5.45 -14.94
C LEU A 127 -6.43 6.17 -13.68
N TYR A 128 -5.61 7.11 -13.20
CA TYR A 128 -5.98 8.03 -12.14
C TYR A 128 -6.51 9.32 -12.76
N ILE A 129 -7.72 9.70 -12.39
CA ILE A 129 -8.31 10.97 -12.75
C ILE A 129 -8.85 11.66 -11.51
N SER A 130 -8.29 12.81 -11.15
CA SER A 130 -8.72 13.55 -9.96
C SER A 130 -10.14 14.09 -10.14
N PRO A 131 -11.07 13.80 -9.21
CA PRO A 131 -12.35 14.48 -9.13
C PRO A 131 -12.21 15.96 -8.74
N TRP A 132 -11.13 16.32 -8.03
CA TRP A 132 -10.83 17.70 -7.70
C TRP A 132 -10.08 18.36 -8.86
N ASP A 133 -10.66 19.42 -9.44
CA ASP A 133 -10.08 20.13 -10.58
C ASP A 133 -10.00 21.62 -10.26
N ARG A 134 -8.79 22.08 -9.95
CA ARG A 134 -8.53 23.46 -9.53
C ARG A 134 -8.50 24.45 -10.69
N HIS A 135 -8.37 23.96 -11.91
CA HIS A 135 -8.35 24.78 -13.12
C HIS A 135 -9.74 24.97 -13.72
N SER A 136 -10.61 23.95 -13.60
CA SER A 136 -11.89 23.93 -14.31
C SER A 136 -12.78 25.13 -13.95
N PRO A 137 -13.29 25.88 -14.96
CA PRO A 137 -14.26 26.94 -14.72
C PRO A 137 -15.63 26.42 -14.23
N HIS A 138 -15.85 25.10 -14.30
CA HIS A 138 -17.04 24.41 -13.80
C HIS A 138 -16.93 24.05 -12.33
N TRP A 139 -15.70 24.05 -11.73
CA TRP A 139 -15.48 23.67 -10.33
C TRP A 139 -16.38 24.48 -9.38
N GLY A 140 -17.10 23.76 -8.50
CA GLY A 140 -18.04 24.35 -7.55
C GLY A 140 -19.38 24.83 -8.16
N LYS A 141 -19.68 24.46 -9.40
CA LYS A 141 -20.96 24.78 -10.09
C LYS A 141 -21.75 23.50 -10.36
N ASP A 142 -23.04 23.68 -10.67
CA ASP A 142 -23.99 22.58 -10.90
C ASP A 142 -23.61 21.68 -12.09
N ASP A 143 -22.90 22.22 -13.09
CA ASP A 143 -22.48 21.53 -14.30
C ASP A 143 -21.12 20.78 -14.17
N TYR A 144 -20.47 20.83 -13.00
CA TYR A 144 -19.19 20.16 -12.80
C TYR A 144 -19.28 18.63 -12.95
N ASN A 145 -20.35 18.05 -12.43
CA ASN A 145 -20.54 16.59 -12.54
C ASN A 145 -20.73 16.13 -13.99
N ASP A 146 -21.32 16.98 -14.86
CA ASP A 146 -21.44 16.72 -16.29
C ASP A 146 -20.05 16.77 -16.95
N TYR A 147 -19.29 17.83 -16.69
CA TYR A 147 -17.94 18.03 -17.19
C TYR A 147 -17.01 16.84 -16.83
N PHE A 148 -17.01 16.41 -15.57
CA PHE A 148 -16.18 15.27 -15.14
C PHE A 148 -16.65 13.94 -15.76
N ALA A 149 -17.96 13.72 -15.87
CA ALA A 149 -18.53 12.54 -16.53
C ALA A 149 -18.13 12.44 -18.01
N ASP A 150 -18.07 13.57 -18.70
CA ASP A 150 -17.65 13.65 -20.09
C ASP A 150 -16.16 13.29 -20.24
N GLN A 151 -15.27 13.86 -19.39
CA GLN A 151 -13.85 13.50 -19.37
C GLN A 151 -13.63 12.03 -19.01
N LEU A 152 -14.35 11.52 -18.00
CA LEU A 152 -14.28 10.12 -17.60
C LEU A 152 -14.70 9.19 -18.75
N THR A 153 -15.77 9.55 -19.46
CA THR A 153 -16.23 8.79 -20.65
C THR A 153 -15.17 8.82 -21.75
N GLU A 154 -14.58 10.00 -22.01
CA GLU A 154 -13.54 10.18 -23.03
C GLU A 154 -12.35 9.24 -22.78
N ILE A 155 -11.78 9.23 -21.58
CA ILE A 155 -10.61 8.39 -21.28
C ILE A 155 -10.95 6.89 -21.22
N LEU A 156 -12.12 6.51 -20.71
CA LEU A 156 -12.50 5.09 -20.59
C LEU A 156 -12.97 4.47 -21.91
N THR A 157 -13.25 5.26 -22.93
CA THR A 157 -13.62 4.75 -24.25
C THR A 157 -12.54 4.95 -25.30
N GLY A 158 -11.57 5.84 -25.05
CA GLY A 158 -10.54 6.24 -26.03
C GLY A 158 -9.28 5.36 -26.04
N TYR A 159 -8.99 4.60 -24.97
CA TYR A 159 -7.66 4.02 -24.74
C TYR A 159 -7.64 2.50 -24.57
N GLY A 160 -8.75 1.81 -24.80
CA GLY A 160 -8.82 0.35 -24.73
C GLY A 160 -9.21 -0.16 -23.34
N GLU A 161 -8.75 -1.36 -22.97
CA GLU A 161 -9.11 -2.00 -21.70
C GLU A 161 -8.39 -1.34 -20.53
N VAL A 162 -9.15 -0.96 -19.52
CA VAL A 162 -8.67 -0.40 -18.25
C VAL A 162 -9.02 -1.38 -17.12
N HIS A 163 -8.05 -1.63 -16.24
CA HIS A 163 -8.19 -2.60 -15.15
C HIS A 163 -8.46 -1.92 -13.80
N GLU A 164 -8.06 -0.65 -13.67
CA GLU A 164 -8.30 0.14 -12.46
C GLU A 164 -8.57 1.60 -12.80
N VAL A 165 -9.60 2.16 -12.16
CA VAL A 165 -9.93 3.59 -12.20
C VAL A 165 -9.70 4.13 -10.80
N TRP A 166 -8.82 5.13 -10.68
CA TRP A 166 -8.40 5.67 -9.41
C TRP A 166 -8.96 7.08 -9.20
N TRP A 167 -9.79 7.25 -8.19
CA TRP A 167 -10.37 8.54 -7.80
C TRP A 167 -9.77 9.05 -6.52
N ASP A 168 -9.06 10.17 -6.61
CA ASP A 168 -8.51 10.88 -5.47
C ASP A 168 -9.38 12.07 -5.11
N GLY A 169 -9.87 12.08 -3.89
CA GLY A 169 -10.72 13.17 -3.40
C GLY A 169 -10.01 14.20 -2.54
N ALA A 170 -8.66 14.12 -2.41
CA ALA A 170 -7.89 15.03 -1.55
C ALA A 170 -8.25 16.51 -1.82
N GLY A 171 -8.42 17.29 -0.74
CA GLY A 171 -8.66 18.74 -0.84
C GLY A 171 -10.08 19.18 -1.22
N SER A 172 -10.99 18.26 -1.53
CA SER A 172 -12.32 18.59 -2.07
C SER A 172 -13.49 18.23 -1.13
N ARG A 173 -13.29 18.32 0.18
CA ARG A 173 -14.24 17.87 1.22
C ARG A 173 -15.66 18.42 1.10
N ASP A 174 -15.82 19.63 0.59
CA ASP A 174 -17.12 20.31 0.45
C ASP A 174 -17.78 20.07 -0.91
N ALA A 175 -17.14 19.31 -1.81
CA ALA A 175 -17.67 19.00 -3.13
C ALA A 175 -18.77 17.92 -3.06
N VAL A 176 -19.80 18.11 -3.86
CA VAL A 176 -20.87 17.12 -4.03
C VAL A 176 -20.69 16.42 -5.38
N TYR A 177 -20.26 15.19 -5.32
CA TYR A 177 -19.97 14.38 -6.50
C TYR A 177 -21.12 13.42 -6.82
N ASP A 178 -21.40 13.23 -8.11
CA ASP A 178 -22.40 12.28 -8.61
C ASP A 178 -21.75 10.88 -8.79
N TRP A 179 -21.41 10.25 -7.65
CA TRP A 179 -20.77 8.94 -7.62
C TRP A 179 -21.58 7.86 -8.34
N ASP A 180 -22.91 7.86 -8.21
CA ASP A 180 -23.81 6.93 -8.91
C ASP A 180 -23.59 6.96 -10.42
N ARG A 181 -23.57 8.17 -10.98
CA ARG A 181 -23.36 8.37 -12.41
C ARG A 181 -21.97 7.96 -12.85
N TRP A 182 -20.96 8.38 -12.11
CA TRP A 182 -19.56 8.10 -12.46
C TRP A 182 -19.25 6.60 -12.35
N GLU A 183 -19.72 5.92 -11.30
CA GLU A 183 -19.64 4.46 -11.22
C GLU A 183 -20.35 3.80 -12.40
N SER A 184 -21.58 4.22 -12.72
CA SER A 184 -22.34 3.70 -13.87
C SER A 184 -21.57 3.81 -15.19
N ILE A 185 -20.83 4.92 -15.42
CA ILE A 185 -19.96 5.08 -16.59
C ILE A 185 -18.85 4.02 -16.57
N VAL A 186 -18.13 3.87 -15.46
CA VAL A 186 -17.07 2.86 -15.35
C VAL A 186 -17.62 1.45 -15.59
N ARG A 187 -18.70 1.08 -14.92
CA ARG A 187 -19.29 -0.27 -15.05
C ARG A 187 -19.77 -0.58 -16.46
N LYS A 188 -20.26 0.45 -17.18
CA LYS A 188 -20.74 0.32 -18.56
C LYS A 188 -19.59 0.21 -19.58
N THR A 189 -18.53 1.00 -19.41
CA THR A 189 -17.43 1.10 -20.37
C THR A 189 -16.32 0.10 -20.07
N GLN A 190 -16.04 -0.15 -18.77
CA GLN A 190 -14.95 -0.98 -18.27
C GLN A 190 -15.46 -1.92 -17.14
N PRO A 191 -16.33 -2.92 -17.45
CA PRO A 191 -17.04 -3.71 -16.43
C PRO A 191 -16.11 -4.53 -15.53
N LYS A 192 -14.89 -4.81 -15.96
CA LYS A 192 -13.88 -5.55 -15.19
C LYS A 192 -12.96 -4.66 -14.38
N ALA A 193 -12.98 -3.34 -14.60
CA ALA A 193 -12.13 -2.42 -13.86
C ALA A 193 -12.55 -2.34 -12.40
N ALA A 194 -11.57 -2.42 -11.49
CA ALA A 194 -11.80 -2.04 -10.11
C ALA A 194 -11.83 -0.50 -10.00
N ILE A 195 -12.64 -0.01 -9.08
CA ILE A 195 -12.66 1.41 -8.72
C ILE A 195 -11.99 1.54 -7.37
N PHE A 196 -10.89 2.30 -7.35
CA PHE A 196 -10.29 2.79 -6.11
C PHE A 196 -10.87 4.16 -5.79
N GLY A 197 -11.13 4.40 -4.52
CA GLY A 197 -11.57 5.72 -4.08
C GLY A 197 -11.40 5.93 -2.59
N SER A 198 -11.33 7.19 -2.23
CA SER A 198 -11.38 7.71 -0.87
C SER A 198 -12.55 8.69 -0.73
N MET A 199 -12.74 9.30 0.43
CA MET A 199 -13.57 10.49 0.66
C MET A 199 -14.94 10.52 -0.05
N GLY A 200 -15.93 9.89 0.55
CA GLY A 200 -17.33 9.98 0.11
C GLY A 200 -17.73 9.04 -1.02
N ALA A 201 -16.79 8.36 -1.64
CA ALA A 201 -17.07 7.32 -2.64
C ALA A 201 -17.47 5.97 -2.03
N ALA A 202 -17.60 5.87 -0.71
CA ALA A 202 -18.00 4.64 -0.01
C ALA A 202 -19.30 4.07 -0.60
N GLY A 203 -19.30 2.79 -0.94
CA GLY A 203 -20.43 2.13 -1.62
C GLY A 203 -20.32 2.10 -3.15
N HIS A 204 -19.43 2.89 -3.75
CA HIS A 204 -19.19 2.96 -5.20
C HIS A 204 -17.82 2.41 -5.60
N ILE A 205 -17.02 1.95 -4.63
CA ILE A 205 -15.64 1.50 -4.81
C ILE A 205 -15.47 0.01 -4.61
N ASP A 206 -14.47 -0.56 -5.28
CA ASP A 206 -14.01 -1.93 -5.05
C ASP A 206 -12.82 -1.97 -4.08
N LEU A 207 -11.99 -0.93 -4.09
CA LEU A 207 -10.76 -0.83 -3.31
C LEU A 207 -10.77 0.46 -2.49
N ARG A 208 -10.29 0.37 -1.24
CA ARG A 208 -10.17 1.53 -0.35
C ARG A 208 -8.72 1.93 -0.15
N TRP A 209 -8.51 3.19 0.18
CA TRP A 209 -7.24 3.68 0.66
C TRP A 209 -6.83 3.00 1.99
N GLY A 210 -5.55 2.66 2.14
CA GLY A 210 -4.97 2.05 3.34
C GLY A 210 -4.83 3.00 4.54
N GLY A 211 -5.29 4.26 4.45
CA GLY A 211 -5.30 5.23 5.55
C GLY A 211 -3.97 5.93 5.81
N ASN A 212 -2.91 5.63 5.06
CA ASN A 212 -1.61 6.29 5.13
C ASN A 212 -0.87 6.16 3.80
N GLU A 213 0.15 7.01 3.62
CA GLU A 213 1.06 7.03 2.45
C GLU A 213 2.47 6.51 2.81
N SER A 214 2.57 5.66 3.82
CA SER A 214 3.85 5.16 4.35
C SER A 214 4.15 3.71 3.97
N GLY A 215 3.26 3.08 3.22
CA GLY A 215 3.50 1.76 2.64
C GLY A 215 3.17 0.59 3.58
N TYR A 216 2.22 0.72 4.53
CA TYR A 216 1.89 -0.37 5.43
C TYR A 216 0.40 -0.43 5.78
N VAL A 217 -0.04 -1.59 6.22
CA VAL A 217 -1.27 -1.78 6.99
C VAL A 217 -0.96 -2.31 8.38
N SER A 218 -1.84 -2.02 9.32
CA SER A 218 -1.72 -2.44 10.72
C SER A 218 -1.91 -3.95 10.90
N GLU A 219 -1.64 -4.44 12.08
CA GLU A 219 -2.03 -5.76 12.52
C GLU A 219 -2.96 -5.66 13.74
N PRO A 220 -4.22 -6.14 13.64
CA PRO A 220 -4.81 -6.87 12.51
C PRO A 220 -5.10 -5.99 11.28
N HIS A 221 -5.24 -6.64 10.11
CA HIS A 221 -5.79 -6.02 8.92
C HIS A 221 -6.83 -6.91 8.26
N TYR A 222 -8.03 -6.37 8.00
CA TYR A 222 -9.15 -7.06 7.36
C TYR A 222 -9.62 -6.27 6.13
N ALA A 223 -10.02 -6.98 5.09
CA ALA A 223 -10.67 -6.36 3.94
C ALA A 223 -12.11 -5.93 4.27
N SER A 224 -12.77 -6.63 5.17
CA SER A 224 -14.12 -6.28 5.62
C SER A 224 -14.13 -4.96 6.39
N ILE A 225 -15.15 -4.13 6.14
CA ILE A 225 -15.31 -2.79 6.72
C ILE A 225 -16.77 -2.34 6.66
N GLU A 226 -17.20 -1.49 7.60
CA GLU A 226 -18.48 -0.80 7.49
C GLU A 226 -18.34 0.41 6.58
N LEU A 227 -19.16 0.50 5.51
CA LEU A 227 -19.04 1.56 4.49
C LEU A 227 -19.08 2.98 5.08
N GLY A 228 -19.89 3.20 6.12
CA GLY A 228 -19.97 4.50 6.79
C GLY A 228 -18.70 4.92 7.55
N THR A 229 -17.70 4.05 7.65
CA THR A 229 -16.38 4.35 8.27
C THR A 229 -15.29 4.61 7.24
N ILE A 230 -15.61 4.56 5.93
CA ILE A 230 -14.68 4.93 4.86
C ILE A 230 -14.69 6.46 4.72
N VAL A 231 -14.04 7.11 5.67
CA VAL A 231 -13.89 8.56 5.74
C VAL A 231 -12.48 8.90 6.25
N ASP A 232 -11.93 10.01 5.80
CA ASP A 232 -10.54 10.40 6.13
C ASP A 232 -10.30 10.64 7.63
N GLU A 233 -11.34 11.01 8.35
CA GLU A 233 -11.26 11.28 9.79
C GLU A 233 -10.99 10.02 10.62
N VAL A 234 -11.19 8.82 10.04
CA VAL A 234 -11.05 7.53 10.74
C VAL A 234 -9.97 6.67 10.07
N ARG A 235 -8.79 7.27 9.84
CA ARG A 235 -7.66 6.62 9.14
C ARG A 235 -7.24 5.27 9.76
N SER A 236 -7.31 5.15 11.09
CA SER A 236 -7.00 3.89 11.77
C SER A 236 -7.93 2.75 11.34
N VAL A 237 -9.23 3.01 11.15
CA VAL A 237 -10.20 2.01 10.65
C VAL A 237 -9.96 1.67 9.18
N LEU A 238 -9.59 2.66 8.36
CA LEU A 238 -9.18 2.40 6.97
C LEU A 238 -7.97 1.46 6.93
N ASN A 239 -7.04 1.64 7.87
CA ASN A 239 -5.81 0.86 7.95
C ASN A 239 -6.04 -0.56 8.51
N THR A 240 -6.89 -0.73 9.53
CA THR A 240 -7.14 -2.04 10.15
C THR A 240 -8.26 -2.84 9.49
N GLY A 241 -9.24 -2.17 8.88
CA GLY A 241 -10.53 -2.80 8.57
C GLY A 241 -11.30 -3.18 9.84
N GLN A 242 -12.39 -3.92 9.68
CA GLN A 242 -13.27 -4.32 10.77
C GLN A 242 -13.75 -5.77 10.53
N MET A 243 -13.21 -6.72 11.29
CA MET A 243 -13.55 -8.12 11.15
C MET A 243 -15.05 -8.37 11.25
N GLY A 244 -15.61 -9.09 10.27
CA GLY A 244 -17.04 -9.44 10.24
C GLY A 244 -17.98 -8.30 9.84
N ALA A 245 -17.45 -7.18 9.35
CA ALA A 245 -18.24 -6.06 8.84
C ALA A 245 -19.03 -6.42 7.57
N SER A 246 -19.96 -5.54 7.19
CA SER A 246 -20.99 -5.82 6.17
C SER A 246 -20.52 -5.70 4.73
N ALA A 247 -19.43 -4.99 4.47
CA ALA A 247 -18.86 -4.81 3.14
C ALA A 247 -17.43 -5.39 3.05
N TYR A 248 -17.09 -5.95 1.87
CA TYR A 248 -15.73 -6.38 1.55
C TYR A 248 -15.08 -5.35 0.64
N VAL A 249 -14.15 -4.56 1.17
CA VAL A 249 -13.44 -3.50 0.43
C VAL A 249 -11.97 -3.56 0.81
N PRO A 250 -11.16 -4.38 0.10
CA PRO A 250 -9.74 -4.53 0.40
C PRO A 250 -8.99 -3.21 0.24
N SER A 251 -7.95 -3.05 1.05
CA SER A 251 -7.12 -1.85 1.01
C SER A 251 -6.06 -1.94 -0.08
N GLU A 252 -5.74 -0.79 -0.63
CA GLU A 252 -4.54 -0.54 -1.40
C GLU A 252 -3.69 0.47 -0.67
N VAL A 253 -2.41 0.15 -0.49
CA VAL A 253 -1.45 1.00 0.20
C VAL A 253 -0.62 1.71 -0.85
N ASP A 254 -0.84 3.00 -0.98
CA ASP A 254 -0.08 3.88 -1.85
C ASP A 254 1.13 4.48 -1.11
N VAL A 255 2.25 4.53 -1.79
CA VAL A 255 3.49 5.08 -1.24
C VAL A 255 4.40 5.53 -2.38
N SER A 256 5.03 6.69 -2.25
CA SER A 256 6.04 7.11 -3.22
C SER A 256 7.41 6.53 -2.87
N ILE A 257 8.20 6.19 -3.89
CA ILE A 257 9.61 5.81 -3.72
C ILE A 257 10.46 6.98 -3.21
N ARG A 258 9.99 8.21 -3.40
CA ARG A 258 10.59 9.48 -2.95
C ARG A 258 9.75 10.09 -1.83
N PRO A 259 10.20 11.17 -1.15
CA PRO A 259 9.38 11.89 -0.17
C PRO A 259 8.12 12.53 -0.76
N GLY A 260 8.18 13.05 -1.99
CA GLY A 260 7.04 13.63 -2.72
C GLY A 260 6.42 12.65 -3.70
N TRP A 261 5.21 12.97 -4.18
CA TRP A 261 4.52 12.22 -5.23
C TRP A 261 5.03 12.57 -6.62
N PHE A 262 5.29 13.87 -6.87
CA PHE A 262 5.95 14.35 -8.08
C PHE A 262 7.47 14.43 -7.89
N TYR A 263 8.20 14.52 -8.99
CA TYR A 263 9.65 14.66 -8.97
C TYR A 263 10.10 16.02 -8.41
N HIS A 264 11.07 15.98 -7.50
CA HIS A 264 11.78 17.14 -6.97
C HIS A 264 13.27 16.86 -6.98
N PRO A 265 14.10 17.74 -7.59
CA PRO A 265 15.55 17.52 -7.69
C PRO A 265 16.28 17.37 -6.36
N ASP A 266 15.80 18.07 -5.31
CA ASP A 266 16.38 18.01 -3.97
C ASP A 266 16.08 16.68 -3.22
N GLN A 267 15.30 15.79 -3.84
CA GLN A 267 14.96 14.47 -3.31
C GLN A 267 15.78 13.32 -3.93
N ASP A 268 16.71 13.60 -4.85
CA ASP A 268 17.49 12.56 -5.54
C ASP A 268 18.36 11.70 -4.59
N THR A 269 18.68 12.22 -3.41
CA THR A 269 19.40 11.48 -2.35
C THR A 269 18.49 10.84 -1.31
N LYS A 270 17.16 10.97 -1.46
CA LYS A 270 16.15 10.51 -0.47
C LYS A 270 15.25 9.40 -1.00
N VAL A 271 15.73 8.68 -2.00
CA VAL A 271 15.02 7.55 -2.61
C VAL A 271 15.00 6.37 -1.65
N LYS A 272 13.84 5.72 -1.46
CA LYS A 272 13.74 4.51 -0.64
C LYS A 272 14.64 3.41 -1.17
N THR A 273 15.39 2.78 -0.26
CA THR A 273 16.29 1.68 -0.59
C THR A 273 15.52 0.42 -0.99
N ALA A 274 16.20 -0.53 -1.61
CA ALA A 274 15.60 -1.81 -1.98
C ALA A 274 15.10 -2.60 -0.74
N SER A 275 15.85 -2.59 0.36
CA SER A 275 15.43 -3.19 1.63
C SER A 275 14.17 -2.53 2.18
N ARG A 276 14.08 -1.20 2.13
CA ARG A 276 12.86 -0.49 2.53
C ARG A 276 11.64 -0.87 1.68
N ILE A 277 11.81 -1.04 0.37
CA ILE A 277 10.74 -1.48 -0.52
C ILE A 277 10.34 -2.94 -0.22
N ASN A 278 11.31 -3.81 0.11
CA ASN A 278 11.04 -5.18 0.57
C ASN A 278 10.18 -5.18 1.84
N LYS A 279 10.51 -4.32 2.81
CA LYS A 279 9.71 -4.16 4.03
C LYS A 279 8.28 -3.70 3.71
N ILE A 280 8.10 -2.74 2.80
CA ILE A 280 6.77 -2.30 2.35
C ILE A 280 5.98 -3.48 1.76
N TRP A 281 6.63 -4.38 1.01
CA TRP A 281 5.96 -5.57 0.49
C TRP A 281 5.42 -6.47 1.61
N PHE A 282 6.22 -6.76 2.65
CA PHE A 282 5.76 -7.54 3.80
C PHE A 282 4.67 -6.83 4.59
N ASP A 283 4.77 -5.50 4.74
CA ASP A 283 3.82 -4.69 5.52
C ASP A 283 2.52 -4.36 4.75
N SER A 284 2.42 -4.69 3.46
CA SER A 284 1.24 -4.50 2.61
C SER A 284 0.77 -5.82 1.98
N VAL A 285 1.44 -6.31 0.93
CA VAL A 285 1.07 -7.57 0.22
C VAL A 285 1.16 -8.77 1.15
N GLY A 286 2.17 -8.80 2.00
CA GLY A 286 2.35 -9.81 3.05
C GLY A 286 1.34 -9.70 4.19
N ARG A 287 0.48 -8.67 4.19
CA ARG A 287 -0.46 -8.37 5.28
C ARG A 287 -1.88 -8.11 4.78
N ASN A 288 -2.33 -8.95 3.81
CA ASN A 288 -3.69 -8.92 3.28
C ASN A 288 -4.09 -7.59 2.63
N SER A 289 -3.14 -6.90 1.99
CA SER A 289 -3.36 -5.65 1.26
C SER A 289 -2.70 -5.70 -0.12
N MET A 290 -2.78 -4.61 -0.87
CA MET A 290 -2.09 -4.43 -2.14
C MET A 290 -1.10 -3.28 -2.02
N MET A 291 0.02 -3.36 -2.74
CA MET A 291 1.06 -2.35 -2.77
C MET A 291 0.95 -1.53 -4.06
N LEU A 292 0.90 -0.20 -3.94
CA LEU A 292 0.98 0.75 -5.04
C LEU A 292 2.17 1.69 -4.81
N LEU A 293 3.29 1.42 -5.49
CA LEU A 293 4.52 2.19 -5.35
C LEU A 293 4.64 3.22 -6.48
N SER A 294 4.81 4.50 -6.15
CA SER A 294 4.95 5.56 -7.15
C SER A 294 6.41 5.78 -7.57
N PHE A 295 6.61 5.86 -8.90
CA PHE A 295 7.84 6.32 -9.53
C PHE A 295 7.57 7.64 -10.24
N PRO A 296 7.92 8.79 -9.67
CA PRO A 296 7.74 10.07 -10.34
C PRO A 296 8.81 10.27 -11.43
N PRO A 297 8.46 10.29 -12.72
CA PRO A 297 9.40 10.65 -13.77
C PRO A 297 9.89 12.07 -13.61
N ASP A 298 11.15 12.32 -13.93
CA ASP A 298 11.79 13.64 -13.85
C ASP A 298 11.35 14.59 -15.00
N THR A 299 11.87 15.81 -15.02
CA THR A 299 11.52 16.82 -16.03
C THR A 299 11.93 16.43 -17.46
N ARG A 300 12.79 15.42 -17.64
CA ARG A 300 13.07 14.85 -18.97
C ARG A 300 11.95 13.93 -19.44
N GLY A 301 11.14 13.42 -18.52
CA GLY A 301 10.12 12.38 -18.76
C GLY A 301 10.67 10.97 -18.60
N LEU A 302 11.65 10.75 -17.72
CA LEU A 302 12.28 9.45 -17.44
C LEU A 302 12.20 9.11 -15.96
N VAL A 303 11.98 7.85 -15.63
CA VAL A 303 12.21 7.33 -14.27
C VAL A 303 13.71 7.43 -13.99
N CYS A 304 14.09 8.03 -12.85
CA CYS A 304 15.49 8.22 -12.47
C CYS A 304 16.19 6.88 -12.25
N ASP A 305 17.49 6.83 -12.57
CA ASP A 305 18.27 5.59 -12.49
C ASP A 305 18.23 4.97 -11.10
N ARG A 306 18.38 5.77 -10.04
CA ARG A 306 18.36 5.29 -8.66
C ARG A 306 16.99 4.70 -8.26
N ASP A 307 15.89 5.33 -8.68
CA ASP A 307 14.53 4.81 -8.44
C ASP A 307 14.38 3.44 -9.13
N ALA A 308 14.83 3.34 -10.38
CA ALA A 308 14.80 2.11 -11.16
C ALA A 308 15.66 1.01 -10.52
N GLU A 309 16.90 1.32 -10.15
CA GLU A 309 17.85 0.38 -9.52
C GLU A 309 17.29 -0.21 -8.23
N ASN A 310 16.80 0.64 -7.32
CA ASN A 310 16.27 0.20 -6.04
C ASN A 310 14.99 -0.63 -6.20
N ALA A 311 14.08 -0.22 -7.08
CA ALA A 311 12.85 -0.95 -7.34
C ALA A 311 13.12 -2.33 -7.99
N ILE A 312 14.02 -2.39 -8.97
CA ILE A 312 14.40 -3.65 -9.64
C ILE A 312 15.13 -4.58 -8.67
N ALA A 313 16.02 -4.04 -7.83
CA ALA A 313 16.71 -4.83 -6.82
C ALA A 313 15.75 -5.46 -5.82
N SER A 314 14.78 -4.68 -5.30
CA SER A 314 13.70 -5.18 -4.44
C SER A 314 12.86 -6.23 -5.17
N GLY A 315 12.45 -5.97 -6.43
CA GLY A 315 11.67 -6.92 -7.22
C GLY A 315 12.34 -8.28 -7.34
N LYS A 316 13.64 -8.28 -7.68
CA LYS A 316 14.45 -9.50 -7.78
C LYS A 316 14.61 -10.23 -6.45
N CYS A 317 14.70 -9.49 -5.34
CA CYS A 317 14.81 -10.07 -4.01
C CYS A 317 13.52 -10.82 -3.64
N ILE A 318 12.36 -10.21 -3.85
CA ILE A 318 11.05 -10.84 -3.61
C ILE A 318 10.82 -12.02 -4.59
N GLU A 319 11.16 -11.87 -5.87
CA GLU A 319 11.07 -12.95 -6.85
C GLU A 319 11.94 -14.14 -6.45
N LYS A 320 13.20 -13.90 -6.04
CA LYS A 320 14.11 -14.96 -5.54
C LYS A 320 13.50 -15.69 -4.36
N MET A 321 12.96 -14.98 -3.38
CA MET A 321 12.29 -15.58 -2.22
C MET A 321 11.11 -16.46 -2.65
N LEU A 322 10.22 -15.95 -3.50
CA LEU A 322 9.01 -16.66 -3.94
C LEU A 322 9.28 -17.79 -4.96
N SER A 323 10.45 -17.80 -5.61
CA SER A 323 10.80 -18.80 -6.63
C SER A 323 10.99 -20.21 -6.08
N HIS A 324 11.19 -20.35 -4.78
CA HIS A 324 11.34 -21.64 -4.13
C HIS A 324 10.46 -21.74 -2.88
N ASN A 325 9.55 -22.70 -2.89
CA ASN A 325 8.71 -23.02 -1.75
C ASN A 325 9.19 -24.32 -1.10
N TYR A 326 9.82 -24.23 0.07
CA TYR A 326 10.30 -25.40 0.83
C TYR A 326 9.16 -26.30 1.34
N ALA A 327 7.90 -25.81 1.35
CA ALA A 327 6.74 -26.63 1.66
C ALA A 327 6.36 -27.59 0.52
N ASP A 328 6.92 -27.42 -0.69
CA ASP A 328 6.68 -28.35 -1.80
C ASP A 328 7.27 -29.72 -1.48
N GLY A 329 6.41 -30.73 -1.43
CA GLY A 329 6.79 -32.10 -1.07
C GLY A 329 6.89 -32.35 0.43
N ALA A 330 6.51 -31.39 1.28
CA ALA A 330 6.37 -31.61 2.73
C ALA A 330 5.21 -32.57 3.04
N ASP A 331 5.34 -33.30 4.14
CA ASP A 331 4.24 -34.07 4.73
C ASP A 331 3.36 -33.10 5.54
N ILE A 332 2.14 -32.90 5.05
CA ILE A 332 1.17 -31.98 5.66
C ILE A 332 0.12 -32.82 6.39
N SER A 333 0.06 -32.71 7.71
CA SER A 333 -0.94 -33.37 8.54
C SER A 333 -1.82 -32.36 9.30
N HIS A 334 -3.08 -32.73 9.51
CA HIS A 334 -4.08 -31.89 10.18
C HIS A 334 -5.20 -32.74 10.79
N GLY A 335 -5.88 -32.20 11.81
CA GLY A 335 -6.98 -32.90 12.50
C GLY A 335 -8.35 -32.77 11.83
N GLY A 336 -8.48 -31.96 10.76
CA GLY A 336 -9.73 -31.66 10.09
C GLY A 336 -9.92 -32.42 8.77
N SER A 337 -10.58 -31.76 7.81
CA SER A 337 -10.77 -32.25 6.44
C SER A 337 -10.09 -31.32 5.43
N GLN A 338 -9.90 -31.82 4.20
CA GLN A 338 -9.39 -31.02 3.10
C GLN A 338 -10.22 -31.22 1.83
N MET A 339 -10.17 -30.25 0.93
CA MET A 339 -10.80 -30.33 -0.38
C MET A 339 -9.94 -29.61 -1.42
N THR A 340 -10.10 -29.98 -2.69
CA THR A 340 -9.54 -29.22 -3.80
C THR A 340 -10.61 -28.28 -4.35
N VAL A 341 -10.29 -27.01 -4.49
CA VAL A 341 -11.12 -25.99 -5.13
C VAL A 341 -10.47 -25.49 -6.40
N VAL A 342 -11.27 -25.04 -7.36
CA VAL A 342 -10.82 -24.54 -8.65
C VAL A 342 -11.22 -23.07 -8.79
N ASP A 343 -10.27 -22.21 -9.12
CA ASP A 343 -10.56 -20.83 -9.51
C ASP A 343 -11.13 -20.81 -10.94
N GLU A 344 -12.33 -20.27 -11.11
CA GLU A 344 -13.02 -20.27 -12.42
C GLU A 344 -12.41 -19.29 -13.44
N ALA A 345 -11.62 -18.32 -12.98
CA ALA A 345 -11.05 -17.32 -13.85
C ALA A 345 -9.84 -17.83 -14.64
N ASP A 346 -9.02 -18.68 -14.04
CA ASP A 346 -7.76 -19.20 -14.63
C ASP A 346 -7.62 -20.72 -14.58
N GLY A 347 -8.54 -21.41 -13.89
CA GLY A 347 -8.52 -22.86 -13.73
C GLY A 347 -7.50 -23.35 -12.70
N GLU A 348 -6.92 -22.46 -11.89
CA GLU A 348 -5.95 -22.82 -10.86
C GLU A 348 -6.61 -23.67 -9.76
N GLU A 349 -5.99 -24.81 -9.44
CA GLU A 349 -6.41 -25.71 -8.37
C GLU A 349 -5.69 -25.36 -7.07
N SER A 350 -6.43 -25.35 -5.96
CA SER A 350 -5.87 -25.13 -4.63
C SER A 350 -6.42 -26.14 -3.64
N THR A 351 -5.54 -26.66 -2.77
CA THR A 351 -5.99 -27.45 -1.61
C THR A 351 -6.40 -26.50 -0.49
N VAL A 352 -7.60 -26.68 0.03
CA VAL A 352 -8.14 -25.96 1.18
C VAL A 352 -8.24 -26.92 2.36
N TYR A 353 -7.62 -26.54 3.48
CA TYR A 353 -7.61 -27.28 4.73
C TYR A 353 -8.64 -26.67 5.69
N LEU A 354 -9.64 -27.47 6.07
CA LEU A 354 -10.68 -27.11 7.04
C LEU A 354 -10.20 -27.58 8.44
N THR A 355 -9.36 -26.80 9.05
CA THR A 355 -8.69 -27.15 10.30
C THR A 355 -8.20 -25.91 11.03
N ASP A 356 -8.02 -26.01 12.34
CA ASP A 356 -7.42 -25.00 13.19
C ASP A 356 -5.90 -25.18 13.38
N ALA A 357 -5.34 -26.30 12.92
CA ALA A 357 -3.90 -26.53 12.99
C ALA A 357 -3.39 -27.37 11.81
N ILE A 358 -2.21 -27.02 11.33
CA ILE A 358 -1.48 -27.72 10.26
C ILE A 358 -0.05 -27.97 10.74
N ASP A 359 0.35 -29.22 10.73
CA ASP A 359 1.74 -29.64 10.90
C ASP A 359 2.39 -29.83 9.52
N ILE A 360 3.56 -29.24 9.33
CA ILE A 360 4.29 -29.23 8.06
C ILE A 360 5.67 -29.82 8.35
N VAL A 361 5.90 -31.05 7.90
CA VAL A 361 7.17 -31.76 8.08
C VAL A 361 7.93 -31.76 6.75
N LEU A 362 9.00 -30.97 6.68
CA LEU A 362 9.85 -30.86 5.51
C LEU A 362 10.62 -32.18 5.28
N PRO A 363 10.95 -32.54 4.03
CA PRO A 363 11.71 -33.76 3.72
C PRO A 363 13.05 -33.83 4.45
N LYS A 364 13.67 -32.69 4.69
CA LYS A 364 14.89 -32.51 5.49
C LYS A 364 14.84 -31.19 6.24
N SER A 365 15.78 -30.97 7.17
CA SER A 365 15.96 -29.64 7.77
C SER A 365 16.40 -28.64 6.71
N GLU A 366 15.77 -27.45 6.69
CA GLU A 366 16.02 -26.38 5.73
C GLU A 366 16.21 -25.05 6.45
N ARG A 367 17.14 -24.25 5.94
CA ARG A 367 17.37 -22.88 6.40
C ARG A 367 16.28 -21.98 5.82
N VAL A 368 15.38 -21.48 6.67
CA VAL A 368 14.23 -20.66 6.28
C VAL A 368 13.93 -19.60 7.31
N ASN A 369 13.21 -18.53 6.91
CA ASN A 369 12.82 -17.42 7.78
C ASN A 369 11.51 -16.73 7.35
N VAL A 370 10.81 -17.24 6.34
CA VAL A 370 9.51 -16.68 5.91
C VAL A 370 8.47 -17.78 5.87
N PHE A 371 7.32 -17.48 6.43
CA PHE A 371 6.11 -18.30 6.31
C PHE A 371 5.00 -17.50 5.63
N SER A 372 4.27 -18.15 4.75
CA SER A 372 3.09 -17.57 4.12
C SER A 372 1.91 -18.53 4.12
N ILE A 373 0.69 -17.97 4.25
CA ILE A 373 -0.56 -18.71 4.26
C ILE A 373 -1.70 -17.79 3.83
N GLY A 374 -2.81 -18.34 3.34
CA GLY A 374 -4.02 -17.61 3.01
C GLY A 374 -5.28 -18.29 3.52
N GLU A 375 -6.37 -17.52 3.58
CA GLU A 375 -7.72 -18.03 3.75
C GLU A 375 -8.43 -18.14 2.39
N LEU A 376 -9.41 -19.03 2.29
CA LEU A 376 -10.36 -19.01 1.17
C LEU A 376 -11.32 -17.83 1.37
N ILE A 377 -10.89 -16.65 0.94
CA ILE A 377 -11.59 -15.36 1.20
C ILE A 377 -12.98 -15.30 0.54
N GLU A 378 -13.23 -16.08 -0.48
CA GLU A 378 -14.56 -16.26 -1.07
C GLU A 378 -15.56 -16.82 -0.05
N ALA A 379 -15.06 -17.46 1.00
CA ALA A 379 -15.85 -17.90 2.15
C ALA A 379 -15.86 -16.90 3.32
N GLY A 380 -15.19 -15.75 3.17
CA GLY A 380 -15.03 -14.69 4.17
C GLY A 380 -13.79 -14.84 5.03
N GLU A 381 -13.30 -13.72 5.58
CA GLU A 381 -12.18 -13.69 6.52
C GLU A 381 -12.63 -14.16 7.90
N ARG A 382 -11.93 -15.12 8.50
CA ARG A 382 -12.38 -15.85 9.69
C ARG A 382 -11.43 -15.80 10.88
N ILE A 383 -10.12 -15.57 10.61
CA ILE A 383 -9.06 -15.71 11.60
C ILE A 383 -8.75 -14.38 12.26
N ASN A 384 -8.64 -14.39 13.61
CA ASN A 384 -8.27 -13.21 14.40
C ASN A 384 -7.04 -13.40 15.30
N SER A 385 -6.51 -14.63 15.39
CA SER A 385 -5.21 -14.88 16.01
C SER A 385 -4.65 -16.24 15.61
N PHE A 386 -3.32 -16.30 15.46
CA PHE A 386 -2.60 -17.52 15.10
C PHE A 386 -1.18 -17.52 15.67
N THR A 387 -0.54 -18.71 15.70
CA THR A 387 0.88 -18.87 15.98
C THR A 387 1.57 -19.71 14.91
N LEU A 388 2.87 -19.49 14.73
CA LEU A 388 3.80 -20.40 14.06
C LEU A 388 4.80 -20.89 15.09
N GLU A 389 4.99 -22.21 15.19
CA GLU A 389 5.87 -22.88 16.13
C GLU A 389 6.80 -23.83 15.39
N ALA A 390 8.05 -23.94 15.83
CA ALA A 390 8.95 -25.02 15.46
C ALA A 390 8.77 -26.17 16.44
N ILE A 391 8.72 -27.41 15.94
CA ILE A 391 8.60 -28.61 16.75
C ILE A 391 9.91 -29.40 16.63
N ASP A 392 10.56 -29.67 17.75
CA ASP A 392 11.80 -30.45 17.79
C ASP A 392 11.57 -31.97 17.75
N GLU A 393 12.65 -32.74 17.80
CA GLU A 393 12.59 -34.20 17.74
C GLU A 393 11.94 -34.84 18.99
N ASP A 394 11.92 -34.12 20.11
CA ASP A 394 11.28 -34.55 21.37
C ASP A 394 9.80 -34.15 21.41
N GLY A 395 9.33 -33.37 20.40
CA GLY A 395 7.95 -32.86 20.28
C GLY A 395 7.72 -31.57 21.06
N GLU A 396 8.76 -30.92 21.57
CA GLU A 396 8.64 -29.62 22.24
C GLU A 396 8.48 -28.50 21.22
N ALA A 397 7.60 -27.56 21.54
CA ALA A 397 7.25 -26.45 20.65
C ALA A 397 7.97 -25.15 21.04
N THR A 398 8.64 -24.51 20.08
CA THR A 398 9.21 -23.17 20.22
C THR A 398 8.41 -22.19 19.38
N LEU A 399 7.89 -21.13 20.01
CA LEU A 399 7.15 -20.07 19.32
C LEU A 399 8.09 -19.27 18.41
N LEU A 400 7.79 -19.22 17.11
CA LEU A 400 8.52 -18.42 16.11
C LEU A 400 7.81 -17.11 15.79
N TYR A 401 6.49 -17.14 15.74
CA TYR A 401 5.69 -15.96 15.39
C TYR A 401 4.27 -16.04 15.99
N GLN A 402 3.73 -14.88 16.33
CA GLN A 402 2.33 -14.73 16.72
C GLN A 402 1.71 -13.57 15.92
N GLY A 403 0.55 -13.81 15.30
CA GLY A 403 -0.16 -12.82 14.50
C GLY A 403 -1.65 -12.81 14.73
N LYS A 404 -2.36 -11.86 14.09
CA LYS A 404 -3.78 -11.63 14.34
C LYS A 404 -4.68 -11.96 13.16
N SER A 405 -4.37 -11.53 11.93
CA SER A 405 -5.21 -11.72 10.75
C SER A 405 -4.47 -12.46 9.65
N VAL A 406 -5.19 -13.18 8.80
CA VAL A 406 -4.63 -13.90 7.65
C VAL A 406 -5.16 -13.32 6.33
N GLY A 407 -6.44 -13.48 6.01
CA GLY A 407 -7.06 -12.99 4.77
C GLY A 407 -6.53 -13.67 3.51
N PHE A 408 -6.48 -12.94 2.38
CA PHE A 408 -6.01 -13.47 1.10
C PHE A 408 -4.56 -13.99 1.16
N ARG A 409 -3.68 -13.24 1.82
CA ARG A 409 -2.26 -13.58 2.02
C ARG A 409 -1.74 -13.01 3.32
N ARG A 410 -1.15 -13.88 4.11
CA ARG A 410 -0.32 -13.50 5.23
C ARG A 410 1.08 -14.06 5.00
N ALA A 411 2.08 -13.18 4.83
CA ALA A 411 3.49 -13.53 4.74
C ALA A 411 4.25 -12.72 5.80
N PHE A 412 5.13 -13.36 6.56
CA PHE A 412 5.88 -12.72 7.62
C PHE A 412 7.26 -13.36 7.80
N VAL A 413 8.18 -12.54 8.27
CA VAL A 413 9.54 -12.97 8.61
C VAL A 413 9.57 -13.41 10.06
N PHE A 414 10.30 -14.48 10.35
CA PHE A 414 10.62 -14.98 11.67
C PHE A 414 12.14 -15.23 11.80
N ASP A 415 12.62 -15.61 12.98
CA ASP A 415 14.05 -15.84 13.19
C ASP A 415 14.57 -16.93 12.26
N GLU A 416 15.63 -16.61 11.50
CA GLU A 416 16.27 -17.52 10.58
C GLU A 416 16.89 -18.71 11.33
N GLY A 417 16.62 -19.91 10.84
CA GLY A 417 17.14 -21.13 11.44
C GLY A 417 16.96 -22.35 10.55
N GLU A 418 17.52 -23.47 11.01
CA GLU A 418 17.34 -24.78 10.40
C GLU A 418 16.11 -25.46 11.00
N TYR A 419 15.03 -25.55 10.21
CA TYR A 419 13.76 -26.11 10.65
C TYR A 419 13.37 -27.32 9.81
N LYS A 420 12.81 -28.34 10.45
CA LYS A 420 12.27 -29.52 9.79
C LYS A 420 10.77 -29.67 10.00
N HIS A 421 10.26 -29.29 11.17
CA HIS A 421 8.85 -29.40 11.50
C HIS A 421 8.33 -28.06 12.00
N LEU A 422 7.38 -27.49 11.25
CA LEU A 422 6.68 -26.27 11.60
C LEU A 422 5.20 -26.57 11.85
N ARG A 423 4.61 -25.92 12.84
CA ARG A 423 3.17 -25.97 13.14
C ARG A 423 2.56 -24.60 13.06
N PHE A 424 1.58 -24.44 12.18
CA PHE A 424 0.71 -23.28 12.16
C PHE A 424 -0.57 -23.60 12.93
N SER A 425 -0.96 -22.75 13.87
CA SER A 425 -2.17 -22.94 14.69
C SER A 425 -3.03 -21.68 14.73
N VAL A 426 -4.30 -21.80 14.39
CA VAL A 426 -5.31 -20.77 14.62
C VAL A 426 -5.70 -20.79 16.09
N LYS A 427 -5.48 -19.69 16.78
CA LYS A 427 -5.78 -19.55 18.21
C LYS A 427 -7.12 -18.85 18.45
N GLY A 428 -7.65 -18.13 17.43
CA GLY A 428 -8.97 -17.51 17.47
C GLY A 428 -9.53 -17.31 16.06
N CYS A 429 -10.83 -17.56 15.93
CA CYS A 429 -11.57 -17.37 14.70
C CYS A 429 -13.06 -17.11 14.99
N LEU A 430 -13.76 -16.46 14.05
CA LEU A 430 -15.22 -16.24 14.14
C LEU A 430 -16.04 -17.34 13.44
N ALA A 431 -15.42 -18.09 12.55
CA ALA A 431 -16.00 -19.27 11.88
C ALA A 431 -14.88 -20.29 11.62
N PRO A 432 -15.19 -21.58 11.34
CA PRO A 432 -14.18 -22.60 11.09
C PRO A 432 -13.17 -22.16 10.01
N PRO A 433 -11.85 -22.22 10.28
CA PRO A 433 -10.83 -21.77 9.35
C PRO A 433 -10.82 -22.56 8.05
N MET A 434 -10.48 -21.91 6.95
CA MET A 434 -10.30 -22.49 5.62
C MET A 434 -8.95 -22.02 5.06
N LEU A 435 -7.89 -22.77 5.35
CA LEU A 435 -6.51 -22.42 5.07
C LEU A 435 -6.06 -22.92 3.71
N LYS A 436 -5.32 -22.12 2.97
CA LYS A 436 -4.71 -22.47 1.67
C LYS A 436 -3.37 -21.77 1.44
N ASN A 437 -2.70 -22.10 0.33
CA ASN A 437 -1.50 -21.43 -0.14
C ASN A 437 -0.37 -21.37 0.91
N ILE A 438 -0.02 -22.54 1.47
CA ILE A 438 1.06 -22.65 2.42
C ILE A 438 2.40 -22.46 1.71
N GLY A 439 3.23 -21.53 2.21
CA GLY A 439 4.57 -21.28 1.71
C GLY A 439 5.58 -21.16 2.84
N ILE A 440 6.76 -21.73 2.60
CA ILE A 440 7.94 -21.62 3.48
C ILE A 440 9.10 -21.20 2.58
N HIS A 441 9.75 -20.09 2.93
CA HIS A 441 10.77 -19.49 2.07
C HIS A 441 12.00 -19.05 2.87
N LEU A 442 13.09 -18.81 2.14
CA LEU A 442 14.25 -18.08 2.62
C LEU A 442 14.26 -16.69 1.99
N PHE A 443 14.15 -15.68 2.81
CA PHE A 443 14.33 -14.29 2.43
C PHE A 443 15.71 -13.81 2.87
N GLU A 444 16.51 -13.41 1.91
CA GLU A 444 17.81 -12.77 2.13
C GLU A 444 17.69 -11.32 1.67
N ASP A 445 17.59 -10.41 2.64
CA ASP A 445 17.43 -8.98 2.33
C ASP A 445 18.74 -8.40 1.77
N ILE A 446 18.61 -7.25 1.12
CA ILE A 446 19.75 -6.51 0.58
C ILE A 446 20.32 -5.68 1.73
N GLU A 447 21.62 -5.78 1.98
CA GLU A 447 22.31 -4.87 2.89
C GLU A 447 22.32 -3.48 2.28
N ASP A 448 21.70 -2.51 2.95
CA ASP A 448 21.79 -1.12 2.57
C ASP A 448 23.21 -0.61 2.85
N GLU A 449 23.83 0.12 1.91
CA GLU A 449 25.12 0.75 2.15
C GLU A 449 24.98 1.73 3.34
N GLU A 450 25.88 1.62 4.33
CA GLU A 450 25.93 2.54 5.47
C GLU A 450 26.01 3.99 4.99
N GLY A 451 24.95 4.75 5.20
CA GLY A 451 24.86 6.17 4.87
C GLY A 451 23.62 6.58 4.08
N ASP A 452 22.87 5.65 3.53
CA ASP A 452 21.64 5.96 2.79
C ASP A 452 20.39 5.81 3.66
N LEU A 453 20.33 6.66 4.67
CA LEU A 453 19.15 6.80 5.52
C LEU A 453 18.07 7.60 4.74
N GLY A 454 17.42 6.95 3.79
CA GLY A 454 16.15 7.43 3.22
C GLY A 454 15.06 7.59 4.28
N ASP A 455 15.30 7.13 5.47
CA ASP A 455 14.51 7.27 6.69
C ASP A 455 15.06 8.37 7.60
N GLY A 456 15.39 9.50 7.00
CA GLY A 456 15.78 10.68 7.75
C GLY A 456 14.76 10.98 8.86
N GLU A 457 15.29 11.52 9.93
CA GLU A 457 14.60 12.08 11.08
C GLU A 457 13.33 12.85 10.62
N LEU A 458 12.15 12.22 10.73
CA LEU A 458 10.86 12.79 10.31
C LEU A 458 10.28 13.72 11.39
N VAL A 459 11.12 14.56 11.96
CA VAL A 459 10.67 15.65 12.82
C VAL A 459 10.23 16.81 11.94
N ARG A 460 8.93 16.95 11.75
CA ARG A 460 8.38 18.06 10.94
C ARG A 460 8.01 19.28 11.75
N THR A 461 7.70 19.13 13.06
CA THR A 461 7.38 20.26 13.92
C THR A 461 7.74 19.90 15.36
N ILE A 462 8.53 20.71 16.03
CA ILE A 462 8.76 20.62 17.47
C ILE A 462 7.95 21.73 18.11
N GLU A 463 6.91 21.33 18.85
CA GLU A 463 6.19 22.22 19.76
C GLU A 463 6.78 22.05 21.16
N ARG A 464 7.03 23.14 21.88
CA ARG A 464 7.56 23.13 23.23
C ARG A 464 6.59 23.85 24.16
N SER A 465 6.46 23.34 25.38
CA SER A 465 5.78 24.08 26.44
C SER A 465 6.58 25.36 26.77
N GLU A 466 5.90 26.39 27.33
CA GLU A 466 6.53 27.66 27.71
C GLU A 466 7.67 27.49 28.71
N ASP A 467 7.58 26.48 29.59
CA ASP A 467 8.62 26.14 30.57
C ASP A 467 9.73 25.23 30.01
N GLY A 468 9.62 24.76 28.77
CA GLY A 468 10.56 23.88 28.11
C GLY A 468 10.59 22.44 28.62
N HIS A 469 9.69 22.05 29.55
CA HIS A 469 9.64 20.72 30.16
C HIS A 469 8.84 19.69 29.37
N SER A 470 8.22 20.10 28.29
CA SER A 470 7.55 19.20 27.33
C SER A 470 7.91 19.61 25.92
N ALA A 471 8.18 18.62 25.07
CA ALA A 471 8.40 18.82 23.64
C ALA A 471 7.65 17.76 22.83
N GLU A 472 7.04 18.18 21.73
CA GLU A 472 6.29 17.32 20.83
C GLU A 472 6.90 17.34 19.43
N ALA A 473 7.03 16.16 18.83
CA ALA A 473 7.31 15.98 17.41
C ALA A 473 6.03 15.51 16.71
N ALA A 474 5.56 16.31 15.74
CA ALA A 474 4.42 15.97 14.90
C ALA A 474 4.87 15.45 13.55
N PHE A 475 4.28 14.36 13.07
CA PHE A 475 4.72 13.68 11.85
C PHE A 475 3.94 14.09 10.59
N GLY A 476 2.97 14.98 10.70
CA GLY A 476 2.15 15.41 9.57
C GLY A 476 1.23 14.32 8.99
N GLY A 477 1.15 13.17 9.64
CA GLY A 477 0.35 12.00 9.30
C GLY A 477 0.66 10.84 10.24
N ILE A 478 0.10 9.65 10.00
CA ILE A 478 0.47 8.44 10.73
C ILE A 478 1.89 8.04 10.29
N PHE A 479 2.77 7.85 11.26
CA PHE A 479 4.14 7.45 11.01
C PHE A 479 4.54 6.24 11.87
N PRO A 480 4.99 5.13 11.26
CA PRO A 480 5.53 4.01 12.01
C PRO A 480 6.95 4.33 12.48
N PHE A 481 7.26 3.98 13.72
CA PHE A 481 8.61 4.11 14.27
C PHE A 481 8.89 3.02 15.31
N ASP A 482 10.15 2.66 15.43
CA ASP A 482 10.65 1.71 16.43
C ASP A 482 11.79 2.28 17.27
N ARG A 483 12.20 3.51 16.97
CA ARG A 483 13.22 4.24 17.72
C ARG A 483 12.81 5.68 17.95
N ILE A 484 12.98 6.12 19.20
CA ILE A 484 12.76 7.52 19.62
C ILE A 484 14.09 8.09 20.07
N GLU A 485 14.39 9.31 19.65
CA GLU A 485 15.57 10.04 20.11
C GLU A 485 15.18 11.43 20.61
N PHE A 486 15.74 11.83 21.75
CA PHE A 486 15.58 13.17 22.30
C PHE A 486 16.81 13.57 23.14
N SER A 487 16.93 14.85 23.49
CA SER A 487 18.03 15.34 24.29
C SER A 487 17.52 16.12 25.49
N LEU A 488 18.10 15.83 26.65
CA LEU A 488 17.82 16.52 27.92
C LEU A 488 19.03 17.38 28.33
N ASP A 489 18.78 18.60 28.76
CA ASP A 489 19.84 19.57 29.13
C ASP A 489 20.60 19.14 30.38
N SER A 490 19.96 18.41 31.29
CA SER A 490 20.56 17.83 32.50
C SER A 490 19.95 16.49 32.87
N MET A 491 20.48 15.84 33.91
CA MET A 491 19.93 14.58 34.43
C MET A 491 18.50 14.80 34.93
N SER A 492 17.57 14.00 34.42
CA SER A 492 16.15 14.06 34.79
C SER A 492 15.45 12.76 34.52
N GLU A 493 14.41 12.49 35.29
CA GLU A 493 13.36 11.54 34.89
C GLU A 493 12.63 12.07 33.66
N TYR A 494 12.22 11.16 32.75
CA TYR A 494 11.45 11.49 31.57
C TYR A 494 10.32 10.49 31.34
N LYS A 495 9.30 10.94 30.60
CA LYS A 495 8.21 10.11 30.08
C LYS A 495 8.02 10.38 28.60
N VAL A 496 7.78 9.32 27.84
CA VAL A 496 7.54 9.38 26.40
C VAL A 496 6.17 8.84 26.09
N TYR A 497 5.41 9.59 25.33
CA TYR A 497 4.05 9.26 24.95
C TYR A 497 3.92 9.23 23.41
N ALA A 498 3.06 8.35 22.90
CA ALA A 498 2.57 8.38 21.54
C ALA A 498 1.13 8.89 21.51
N PHE A 499 0.78 9.64 20.47
CA PHE A 499 -0.56 10.12 20.21
C PHE A 499 -1.13 9.46 18.97
N SER A 500 -2.15 8.63 19.13
CA SER A 500 -2.83 7.87 18.07
C SER A 500 -4.02 8.61 17.43
N GLY A 501 -4.18 9.91 17.75
CA GLY A 501 -5.28 10.75 17.26
C GLY A 501 -6.42 10.96 18.25
N GLN A 502 -6.44 10.25 19.39
CA GLN A 502 -7.46 10.40 20.43
C GLN A 502 -6.85 10.70 21.81
N VAL A 503 -5.86 9.92 22.22
CA VAL A 503 -5.22 10.02 23.55
C VAL A 503 -3.71 9.88 23.42
N TYR A 504 -3.00 10.42 24.44
CA TYR A 504 -1.58 10.13 24.64
C TYR A 504 -1.44 8.86 25.46
N GLU A 505 -0.77 7.87 24.91
CA GLU A 505 -0.42 6.62 25.58
C GLU A 505 1.03 6.65 26.02
N LEU A 506 1.30 6.29 27.27
CA LEU A 506 2.67 6.19 27.80
C LEU A 506 3.39 5.01 27.12
N LEU A 507 4.46 5.31 26.39
CA LEU A 507 5.31 4.28 25.76
C LEU A 507 6.39 3.78 26.70
N CYS A 508 7.07 4.69 27.37
CA CYS A 508 8.15 4.35 28.30
C CYS A 508 8.46 5.53 29.23
N GLU A 509 9.15 5.21 30.32
CA GLU A 509 9.72 6.18 31.23
C GLU A 509 11.14 5.78 31.64
N GLY A 510 11.95 6.71 32.08
CA GLY A 510 13.33 6.45 32.46
C GLY A 510 14.00 7.66 33.06
N GLU A 511 15.31 7.58 33.25
CA GLU A 511 16.17 8.66 33.73
C GLU A 511 17.39 8.80 32.81
N GLY A 512 17.79 10.03 32.52
CA GLY A 512 18.92 10.27 31.64
C GLY A 512 19.36 11.71 31.49
N LYS A 513 20.42 11.92 30.70
CA LYS A 513 21.00 13.22 30.39
C LYS A 513 21.59 13.21 28.98
N GLY A 514 21.59 14.35 28.29
CA GLY A 514 22.11 14.48 26.93
C GLY A 514 21.22 13.74 25.92
N ARG A 515 21.84 13.21 24.85
CA ARG A 515 21.10 12.47 23.81
C ARG A 515 20.71 11.08 24.31
N ILE A 516 19.42 10.81 24.27
CA ILE A 516 18.81 9.55 24.70
C ILE A 516 18.17 8.91 23.49
N GLY A 517 18.48 7.65 23.24
CA GLY A 517 17.87 6.82 22.18
C GLY A 517 17.16 5.63 22.80
N ILE A 518 15.87 5.47 22.50
CA ILE A 518 15.03 4.38 22.98
C ILE A 518 14.65 3.52 21.80
N ASN A 519 15.01 2.24 21.84
CA ASN A 519 14.54 1.24 20.91
C ASN A 519 13.27 0.60 21.48
N LEU A 520 12.21 0.60 20.70
CA LEU A 520 10.97 -0.08 21.06
C LEU A 520 11.08 -1.56 20.71
N PRO A 521 10.52 -2.47 21.51
CA PRO A 521 10.52 -3.90 21.20
C PRO A 521 9.71 -4.22 19.94
N GLU A 522 8.67 -3.43 19.68
CA GLU A 522 7.85 -3.50 18.48
C GLU A 522 7.63 -2.10 17.91
N PRO A 523 7.54 -1.92 16.57
CA PRO A 523 7.22 -0.65 15.96
C PRO A 523 5.83 -0.15 16.36
N ILE A 524 5.74 1.11 16.75
CA ILE A 524 4.46 1.82 16.87
C ILE A 524 4.02 2.21 15.45
N ARG A 525 2.80 1.86 15.05
CA ARG A 525 2.38 1.96 13.65
C ARG A 525 1.27 2.98 13.37
N ASP A 526 0.69 3.58 14.41
CA ASP A 526 -0.48 4.44 14.34
C ASP A 526 -0.29 5.76 15.13
N CYS A 527 0.90 6.34 15.04
CA CYS A 527 1.26 7.52 15.79
C CYS A 527 1.33 8.77 14.92
N TYR A 528 0.66 9.83 15.37
CA TYR A 528 0.72 11.15 14.73
C TYR A 528 1.75 12.07 15.39
N ARG A 529 1.99 11.88 16.69
CA ARG A 529 2.88 12.72 17.50
C ARG A 529 3.57 11.90 18.57
N ILE A 530 4.78 12.28 18.89
CA ILE A 530 5.49 11.84 20.09
C ILE A 530 5.61 13.04 21.00
N LYS A 531 5.33 12.83 22.29
CA LYS A 531 5.54 13.80 23.34
C LYS A 531 6.55 13.28 24.34
N VAL A 532 7.53 14.11 24.67
CA VAL A 532 8.49 13.86 25.75
C VAL A 532 8.24 14.88 26.86
N GLU A 533 8.13 14.41 28.09
CA GLU A 533 8.03 15.22 29.31
C GLU A 533 9.21 14.94 30.20
N ALA A 534 9.82 15.99 30.76
CA ALA A 534 10.91 15.91 31.73
C ALA A 534 10.88 17.15 32.63
N ASN A 535 11.57 17.10 33.78
CA ASN A 535 11.70 18.25 34.66
C ASN A 535 12.85 19.20 34.28
N VAL A 536 13.36 19.08 33.05
CA VAL A 536 14.48 19.86 32.50
C VAL A 536 14.22 20.19 31.04
N GLY A 537 14.98 21.12 30.48
CA GLY A 537 14.86 21.50 29.08
C GLY A 537 15.07 20.33 28.12
N ILE A 538 14.20 20.23 27.10
CA ILE A 538 14.25 19.23 26.04
C ILE A 538 14.66 19.95 24.76
N SER A 539 15.83 19.61 24.19
CA SER A 539 16.39 20.33 23.05
C SER A 539 16.04 19.73 21.67
N ALA A 540 15.78 18.44 21.60
CA ALA A 540 15.41 17.76 20.36
C ALA A 540 14.51 16.55 20.67
N VAL A 541 13.54 16.28 19.80
CA VAL A 541 12.71 15.06 19.80
C VAL A 541 12.59 14.57 18.37
N GLY A 542 12.80 13.29 18.15
CA GLY A 542 12.66 12.66 16.85
C GLY A 542 12.30 11.18 16.97
N ALA A 543 11.78 10.62 15.90
CA ALA A 543 11.53 9.20 15.79
C ALA A 543 11.98 8.68 14.42
N ARG A 544 12.38 7.42 14.38
CA ARG A 544 12.71 6.74 13.12
C ARG A 544 12.25 5.28 13.16
N LEU A 545 11.97 4.73 11.99
CA LEU A 545 11.84 3.30 11.77
C LEU A 545 13.21 2.78 11.32
N ARG A 546 13.67 1.69 11.96
CA ARG A 546 14.92 1.00 11.59
C ARG A 546 14.64 -0.08 10.59
#